data_bd1520924a9f35bf93a86f2b9408d34a
#
_entry.id   bd1520924a9f35bf93a86f2b9408d34a
#
_cell.length_a   1.000
_cell.length_b   1.000
_cell.length_c   1.000
_cell.angle_alpha   90.00
_cell.angle_beta   90.00
_cell.angle_gamma   90.00
#
_symmetry.space_group_name_H-M   'P 1'
#
loop_
_entity.id
_entity.type
_entity.pdbx_description
1 polymer ?
#
loop_
_entity_poly.entity_id
_entity_poly.type
_entity_poly.pdbx_seq_one_letter_code
_entity_poly.pdbx_strand_id
1 'polypeptide(L)'
;MAAYANQNGLGNCRTYPSVAELCKNCDAVALFAPNYARIELAEQIVQAHQAGARLKGIICEKPLGRTVAEAKKLVELAQQAQLKTAYFENQIHMKAIKNALTQLAPQQKLMGPLTLARSAEEHAGPHEPWFWDPTRQGGGVLSDMGCHSIAVSWFILTPVGKPVNFLEPVSIQADTSLLKWGQPKYRKDLLDRMGVDYAQTPAEDFCTGIVTFRNPETGQLAKAQFTNSWMYDKQGLRLAMDGLGPGYAFEVNSLKSPLEIFIGDEATEATADAETALEKSTASRGLLTVQPNEVDLYGYVDELADARDSFLAGNDAFLNWQYGLEITKLCQAGYLSAERQKTIDLTDPDVQKELESYTSLIAQGQGAEVLCR
;
A
#
# COMPACT_ATOMS: atom_id res chain seq x y z
N MET A 1 -14.32 8.05 15.73
CA MET A 1 -13.62 6.74 15.89
C MET A 1 -13.85 6.13 17.28
N ALA A 2 -13.40 6.71 18.41
CA ALA A 2 -13.58 6.10 19.74
C ALA A 2 -15.05 5.80 20.10
N ALA A 3 -15.98 6.73 19.86
CA ALA A 3 -17.41 6.47 20.07
C ALA A 3 -17.94 5.32 19.23
N TYR A 4 -17.57 5.25 17.96
CA TYR A 4 -17.94 4.16 17.07
C TYR A 4 -17.39 2.81 17.57
N ALA A 5 -16.11 2.75 17.94
CA ALA A 5 -15.50 1.52 18.47
C ALA A 5 -16.22 1.01 19.74
N ASN A 6 -16.51 1.92 20.67
CA ASN A 6 -17.22 1.58 21.92
C ASN A 6 -18.65 1.12 21.67
N GLN A 7 -19.39 1.77 20.76
CA GLN A 7 -20.75 1.38 20.39
C GLN A 7 -20.83 0.01 19.71
N ASN A 8 -19.79 -0.36 18.96
CA ASN A 8 -19.74 -1.64 18.24
C ASN A 8 -18.99 -2.74 19.00
N GLY A 9 -18.67 -2.56 20.27
CA GLY A 9 -18.01 -3.56 21.10
C GLY A 9 -16.55 -3.86 20.69
N LEU A 10 -15.90 -2.94 19.98
CA LEU A 10 -14.52 -3.08 19.51
C LEU A 10 -13.48 -2.69 20.56
N GLY A 11 -13.86 -2.66 21.84
CA GLY A 11 -12.99 -2.34 22.95
C GLY A 11 -13.45 -1.11 23.73
N ASN A 12 -12.64 -0.67 24.70
CA ASN A 12 -12.89 0.50 25.51
C ASN A 12 -12.01 1.67 25.06
N CYS A 13 -12.32 2.24 23.89
CA CYS A 13 -11.53 3.28 23.28
C CYS A 13 -11.74 4.63 23.98
N ARG A 14 -10.62 5.33 24.23
CA ARG A 14 -10.58 6.66 24.82
C ARG A 14 -9.90 7.64 23.88
N THR A 15 -10.26 8.90 23.96
CA THR A 15 -9.53 10.00 23.32
C THR A 15 -8.64 10.70 24.34
N TYR A 16 -7.49 11.18 23.88
CA TYR A 16 -6.53 11.90 24.69
C TYR A 16 -6.29 13.31 24.09
N PRO A 17 -6.04 14.31 24.92
CA PRO A 17 -5.88 15.69 24.45
C PRO A 17 -4.54 15.95 23.75
N SER A 18 -3.57 15.04 23.91
CA SER A 18 -2.23 15.16 23.31
C SER A 18 -1.60 13.79 23.04
N VAL A 19 -0.60 13.77 22.14
CA VAL A 19 0.23 12.59 21.87
C VAL A 19 0.95 12.12 23.13
N ALA A 20 1.45 13.04 23.95
CA ALA A 20 2.14 12.71 25.19
C ALA A 20 1.23 11.98 26.20
N GLU A 21 -0.01 12.42 26.31
CA GLU A 21 -1.01 11.75 27.17
C GLU A 21 -1.39 10.37 26.62
N LEU A 22 -1.57 10.24 25.30
CA LEU A 22 -1.80 8.95 24.63
C LEU A 22 -0.66 7.97 24.95
N CYS A 23 0.59 8.37 24.72
CA CYS A 23 1.77 7.52 24.88
C CYS A 23 1.97 7.02 26.32
N LYS A 24 1.51 7.75 27.32
CA LYS A 24 1.56 7.31 28.73
C LYS A 24 0.55 6.20 29.04
N ASN A 25 -0.46 6.03 28.21
CA ASN A 25 -1.59 5.14 28.46
C ASN A 25 -1.68 3.97 27.45
N CYS A 26 -0.63 3.70 26.68
CA CYS A 26 -0.56 2.61 25.74
C CYS A 26 0.85 2.00 25.68
N ASP A 27 0.95 0.75 25.21
CA ASP A 27 2.22 0.04 25.03
C ASP A 27 2.81 0.20 23.63
N ALA A 28 2.00 0.59 22.66
CA ALA A 28 2.43 0.90 21.28
C ALA A 28 1.53 1.96 20.67
N VAL A 29 2.03 2.65 19.65
CA VAL A 29 1.29 3.71 18.93
C VAL A 29 1.26 3.40 17.45
N ALA A 30 0.11 3.62 16.80
CA ALA A 30 -0.05 3.52 15.36
C ALA A 30 -0.22 4.91 14.73
N LEU A 31 0.62 5.23 13.74
CA LEU A 31 0.55 6.41 12.92
C LEU A 31 -0.31 6.14 11.68
N PHE A 32 -1.64 6.29 11.84
CA PHE A 32 -2.63 6.23 10.75
C PHE A 32 -3.06 7.63 10.28
N ALA A 33 -2.22 8.61 10.57
CA ALA A 33 -2.41 9.98 10.15
C ALA A 33 -2.01 10.19 8.68
N PRO A 34 -2.54 11.25 8.03
CA PRO A 34 -2.12 11.64 6.68
C PRO A 34 -0.60 11.80 6.57
N ASN A 35 -0.06 11.52 5.39
CA ASN A 35 1.39 11.45 5.14
C ASN A 35 2.13 12.72 5.61
N TYR A 36 1.57 13.90 5.34
CA TYR A 36 2.19 15.18 5.70
C TYR A 36 2.31 15.43 7.21
N ALA A 37 1.57 14.71 8.06
CA ALA A 37 1.58 14.89 9.50
C ALA A 37 2.52 13.91 10.24
N ARG A 38 3.07 12.91 9.55
CA ARG A 38 3.76 11.78 10.19
C ARG A 38 5.05 12.16 10.91
N ILE A 39 5.85 13.06 10.32
CA ILE A 39 7.12 13.49 10.94
C ILE A 39 6.87 14.16 12.29
N GLU A 40 5.98 15.16 12.31
CA GLU A 40 5.65 15.89 13.53
C GLU A 40 5.10 14.95 14.62
N LEU A 41 4.19 14.05 14.26
CA LEU A 41 3.62 13.09 15.20
C LEU A 41 4.67 12.09 15.71
N ALA A 42 5.56 11.60 14.84
CA ALA A 42 6.64 10.71 15.24
C ALA A 42 7.61 11.40 16.21
N GLU A 43 7.96 12.66 15.98
CA GLU A 43 8.78 13.45 16.89
C GLU A 43 8.13 13.59 18.27
N GLN A 44 6.81 13.89 18.33
CA GLN A 44 6.06 13.95 19.59
C GLN A 44 6.01 12.60 20.31
N ILE A 45 5.86 11.47 19.59
CA ILE A 45 5.86 10.12 20.15
C ILE A 45 7.23 9.79 20.75
N VAL A 46 8.31 10.08 20.02
CA VAL A 46 9.70 9.87 20.47
C VAL A 46 9.99 10.71 21.70
N GLN A 47 9.61 11.98 21.72
CA GLN A 47 9.74 12.86 22.89
C GLN A 47 8.98 12.31 24.12
N ALA A 48 7.75 11.84 23.92
CA ALA A 48 6.96 11.24 25.00
C ALA A 48 7.61 9.96 25.54
N HIS A 49 8.15 9.11 24.66
CA HIS A 49 8.87 7.91 25.05
C HIS A 49 10.12 8.23 25.88
N GLN A 50 10.94 9.19 25.41
CA GLN A 50 12.13 9.66 26.13
C GLN A 50 11.80 10.35 27.47
N ALA A 51 10.62 10.95 27.57
CA ALA A 51 10.07 11.54 28.79
C ALA A 51 9.47 10.51 29.76
N GLY A 52 9.57 9.19 29.48
CA GLY A 52 9.19 8.11 30.38
C GLY A 52 7.91 7.34 30.00
N ALA A 53 7.31 7.59 28.86
CA ALA A 53 6.31 6.67 28.29
C ALA A 53 7.02 5.34 27.91
N ARG A 54 6.40 4.19 28.26
CA ARG A 54 7.06 2.88 28.10
C ARG A 54 6.55 2.17 26.85
N LEU A 55 6.72 2.81 25.68
CA LEU A 55 6.31 2.23 24.42
C LEU A 55 7.24 1.07 24.04
N LYS A 56 6.66 -0.02 23.55
CA LYS A 56 7.36 -1.17 22.99
C LYS A 56 7.64 -1.01 21.49
N GLY A 57 6.78 -0.26 20.78
CA GLY A 57 6.97 -0.03 19.36
C GLY A 57 6.04 1.03 18.79
N ILE A 58 6.31 1.33 17.52
CA ILE A 58 5.55 2.30 16.72
C ILE A 58 5.22 1.68 15.37
N ILE A 59 3.97 1.77 14.98
CA ILE A 59 3.43 1.34 13.70
C ILE A 59 3.30 2.56 12.79
N CYS A 60 3.59 2.43 11.52
CA CYS A 60 3.29 3.46 10.53
C CYS A 60 2.65 2.85 9.28
N GLU A 61 1.56 3.48 8.83
CA GLU A 61 0.93 3.19 7.54
C GLU A 61 1.81 3.54 6.34
N LYS A 62 1.54 2.88 5.24
CA LYS A 62 2.16 3.16 3.94
C LYS A 62 1.69 4.52 3.35
N PRO A 63 2.46 5.09 2.43
CA PRO A 63 3.91 4.96 2.31
C PRO A 63 4.60 5.50 3.57
N LEU A 64 5.80 5.04 3.91
CA LEU A 64 6.45 5.46 5.16
C LEU A 64 6.64 6.98 5.22
N GLY A 65 7.07 7.60 4.12
CA GLY A 65 7.22 9.04 3.96
C GLY A 65 6.83 9.48 2.55
N ARG A 66 6.61 10.78 2.34
CA ARG A 66 6.34 11.37 1.03
C ARG A 66 7.60 11.41 0.16
N THR A 67 8.76 11.48 0.78
CA THR A 67 10.09 11.51 0.14
C THR A 67 11.04 10.56 0.86
N VAL A 68 12.19 10.26 0.24
CA VAL A 68 13.25 9.47 0.87
C VAL A 68 13.77 10.18 2.13
N ALA A 69 13.90 11.49 2.10
CA ALA A 69 14.36 12.29 3.26
C ALA A 69 13.40 12.13 4.45
N GLU A 70 12.08 12.17 4.22
CA GLU A 70 11.08 11.97 5.28
C GLU A 70 11.13 10.55 5.84
N ALA A 71 11.17 9.53 4.98
CA ALA A 71 11.25 8.15 5.41
C ALA A 71 12.54 7.87 6.21
N LYS A 72 13.67 8.42 5.77
CA LYS A 72 14.95 8.37 6.49
C LYS A 72 14.85 9.00 7.88
N LYS A 73 14.25 10.20 7.96
CA LYS A 73 14.01 10.89 9.22
C LYS A 73 13.18 10.06 10.21
N LEU A 74 12.13 9.38 9.72
CA LEU A 74 11.31 8.49 10.56
C LEU A 74 12.14 7.31 11.09
N VAL A 75 12.92 6.65 10.23
CA VAL A 75 13.81 5.56 10.64
C VAL A 75 14.80 6.02 11.70
N GLU A 76 15.45 7.19 11.50
CA GLU A 76 16.39 7.76 12.45
C GLU A 76 15.75 8.08 13.81
N LEU A 77 14.54 8.64 13.82
CA LEU A 77 13.76 8.92 15.03
C LEU A 77 13.50 7.65 15.84
N ALA A 78 13.05 6.59 15.18
CA ALA A 78 12.79 5.31 15.83
C ALA A 78 14.07 4.67 16.39
N GLN A 79 15.17 4.72 15.62
CA GLN A 79 16.48 4.21 16.04
C GLN A 79 17.03 4.97 17.26
N GLN A 80 16.99 6.31 17.25
CA GLN A 80 17.42 7.15 18.36
C GLN A 80 16.63 6.88 19.64
N ALA A 81 15.34 6.55 19.50
CA ALA A 81 14.48 6.19 20.62
C ALA A 81 14.55 4.70 21.01
N GLN A 82 15.27 3.88 20.24
CA GLN A 82 15.31 2.42 20.40
C GLN A 82 13.91 1.78 20.36
N LEU A 83 12.96 2.39 19.65
CA LEU A 83 11.62 1.88 19.44
C LEU A 83 11.63 0.82 18.36
N LYS A 84 10.89 -0.27 18.59
CA LYS A 84 10.60 -1.27 17.57
C LYS A 84 9.61 -0.71 16.57
N THR A 85 9.72 -1.14 15.31
CA THR A 85 8.93 -0.57 14.21
C THR A 85 8.13 -1.61 13.47
N ALA A 86 6.94 -1.22 13.01
CA ALA A 86 6.15 -1.97 12.05
C ALA A 86 5.73 -1.01 10.91
N TYR A 87 6.04 -1.41 9.69
CA TYR A 87 5.56 -0.75 8.47
C TYR A 87 4.36 -1.51 7.94
N PHE A 88 3.22 -0.85 7.87
CA PHE A 88 1.99 -1.48 7.45
C PHE A 88 1.88 -1.53 5.93
N GLU A 89 1.94 -2.77 5.43
CA GLU A 89 1.78 -3.16 4.04
C GLU A 89 0.92 -4.43 4.00
N ASN A 90 -0.36 -4.21 4.12
CA ASN A 90 -1.36 -5.27 4.32
C ASN A 90 -1.36 -6.33 3.21
N GLN A 91 -1.02 -5.99 1.96
CA GLN A 91 -1.09 -6.93 0.84
C GLN A 91 -0.08 -8.08 0.96
N ILE A 92 1.06 -7.86 1.60
CA ILE A 92 2.02 -8.93 1.94
C ILE A 92 1.43 -9.90 2.97
N HIS A 93 0.54 -9.41 3.82
CA HIS A 93 -0.14 -10.21 4.84
C HIS A 93 -1.42 -10.90 4.34
N MET A 94 -1.86 -10.69 3.11
CA MET A 94 -3.00 -11.40 2.52
C MET A 94 -2.81 -12.92 2.60
N LYS A 95 -3.78 -13.61 3.18
CA LYS A 95 -3.76 -15.08 3.32
C LYS A 95 -3.60 -15.79 1.98
N ALA A 96 -4.19 -15.24 0.90
CA ALA A 96 -4.06 -15.79 -0.44
C ALA A 96 -2.61 -15.79 -0.93
N ILE A 97 -1.86 -14.69 -0.71
CA ILE A 97 -0.44 -14.56 -1.08
C ILE A 97 0.42 -15.51 -0.23
N LYS A 98 0.28 -15.47 1.10
CA LYS A 98 1.04 -16.35 2.01
C LYS A 98 0.79 -17.83 1.72
N ASN A 99 -0.46 -18.23 1.48
CA ASN A 99 -0.83 -19.60 1.15
C ASN A 99 -0.24 -20.04 -0.21
N ALA A 100 -0.32 -19.19 -1.24
CA ALA A 100 0.26 -19.49 -2.55
C ALA A 100 1.76 -19.76 -2.43
N LEU A 101 2.52 -18.87 -1.77
CA LEU A 101 3.95 -19.02 -1.58
C LEU A 101 4.29 -20.26 -0.72
N THR A 102 3.49 -20.56 0.31
CA THR A 102 3.69 -21.75 1.15
C THR A 102 3.48 -23.03 0.34
N GLN A 103 2.41 -23.12 -0.45
CA GLN A 103 2.12 -24.29 -1.28
C GLN A 103 3.13 -24.50 -2.41
N LEU A 104 3.68 -23.40 -2.96
CA LEU A 104 4.68 -23.45 -4.02
C LEU A 104 6.12 -23.60 -3.50
N ALA A 105 6.34 -23.61 -2.19
CA ALA A 105 7.70 -23.75 -1.63
C ALA A 105 8.45 -25.00 -2.09
N PRO A 106 7.83 -26.20 -2.24
CA PRO A 106 8.51 -27.35 -2.81
C PRO A 106 8.95 -27.15 -4.27
N GLN A 107 8.11 -26.53 -5.09
CA GLN A 107 8.41 -26.22 -6.49
C GLN A 107 9.55 -25.20 -6.60
N GLN A 108 9.56 -24.18 -5.76
CA GLN A 108 10.65 -23.20 -5.69
C GLN A 108 11.99 -23.86 -5.37
N LYS A 109 12.02 -24.83 -4.44
CA LYS A 109 13.23 -25.57 -4.09
C LYS A 109 13.74 -26.47 -5.22
N LEU A 110 12.83 -27.03 -6.01
CA LEU A 110 13.17 -27.97 -7.09
C LEU A 110 13.54 -27.26 -8.39
N MET A 111 12.76 -26.25 -8.75
CA MET A 111 12.78 -25.62 -10.09
C MET A 111 13.43 -24.24 -10.09
N GLY A 112 13.65 -23.65 -8.92
CA GLY A 112 14.11 -22.27 -8.75
C GLY A 112 12.99 -21.29 -8.37
N PRO A 113 13.35 -20.06 -7.94
CA PRO A 113 12.39 -19.08 -7.44
C PRO A 113 11.47 -18.51 -8.52
N LEU A 114 10.43 -17.79 -8.10
CA LEU A 114 9.63 -16.96 -8.99
C LEU A 114 10.53 -15.86 -9.59
N THR A 115 10.37 -15.61 -10.89
CA THR A 115 11.22 -14.64 -11.64
C THR A 115 10.43 -13.49 -12.25
N LEU A 116 9.10 -13.61 -12.31
CA LEU A 116 8.19 -12.54 -12.71
C LEU A 116 7.04 -12.45 -11.71
N ALA A 117 6.85 -11.27 -11.16
CA ALA A 117 5.64 -10.88 -10.44
C ALA A 117 4.92 -9.78 -11.22
N ARG A 118 3.59 -9.80 -11.21
CA ARG A 118 2.75 -8.72 -11.70
C ARG A 118 1.79 -8.34 -10.61
N SER A 119 1.63 -7.06 -10.34
CA SER A 119 0.71 -6.57 -9.31
C SER A 119 -0.05 -5.35 -9.81
N ALA A 120 -1.33 -5.33 -9.49
CA ALA A 120 -2.20 -4.19 -9.77
C ALA A 120 -3.10 -3.92 -8.57
N GLU A 121 -3.24 -2.66 -8.23
CA GLU A 121 -4.27 -2.16 -7.33
C GLU A 121 -5.03 -1.03 -8.02
N GLU A 122 -6.35 -1.12 -8.02
CA GLU A 122 -7.21 -0.18 -8.75
C GLU A 122 -8.53 0.03 -8.03
N HIS A 123 -8.95 1.29 -7.93
CA HIS A 123 -10.27 1.72 -7.44
C HIS A 123 -10.71 3.05 -8.10
N ALA A 124 -11.89 3.56 -7.74
CA ALA A 124 -12.47 4.76 -8.37
C ALA A 124 -11.88 6.10 -7.90
N GLY A 125 -10.84 6.08 -7.09
CA GLY A 125 -10.18 7.25 -6.50
C GLY A 125 -10.38 7.33 -4.98
N PRO A 126 -9.49 8.04 -4.27
CA PRO A 126 -9.52 8.20 -2.82
C PRO A 126 -10.77 8.93 -2.30
N HIS A 127 -11.16 8.63 -1.06
CA HIS A 127 -12.36 9.20 -0.42
C HIS A 127 -12.09 10.45 0.43
N GLU A 128 -10.83 10.78 0.71
CA GLU A 128 -10.45 11.95 1.51
C GLU A 128 -9.73 13.01 0.67
N PRO A 129 -10.01 14.31 0.85
CA PRO A 129 -9.46 15.38 0.02
C PRO A 129 -7.92 15.46 0.00
N TRP A 130 -7.25 15.13 1.12
CA TRP A 130 -5.81 15.24 1.22
C TRP A 130 -5.05 14.26 0.32
N PHE A 131 -5.64 13.11 -0.04
CA PHE A 131 -5.05 12.17 -1.00
C PHE A 131 -4.93 12.75 -2.40
N TRP A 132 -5.87 13.64 -2.78
CA TRP A 132 -5.88 14.30 -4.08
C TRP A 132 -4.91 15.47 -4.16
N ASP A 133 -4.42 15.98 -3.02
CA ASP A 133 -3.41 17.03 -2.97
C ASP A 133 -2.01 16.40 -2.99
N PRO A 134 -1.29 16.46 -4.12
CA PRO A 134 0.01 15.80 -4.26
C PRO A 134 1.07 16.34 -3.29
N THR A 135 0.93 17.57 -2.82
CA THR A 135 1.87 18.17 -1.85
C THR A 135 1.69 17.58 -0.45
N ARG A 136 0.49 17.13 -0.14
CA ARG A 136 0.15 16.50 1.15
C ARG A 136 0.35 14.99 1.12
N GLN A 137 -0.02 14.38 0.01
CA GLN A 137 0.07 12.92 -0.18
C GLN A 137 1.50 12.49 -0.54
N GLY A 138 2.26 13.30 -1.30
CA GLY A 138 3.61 12.99 -1.78
C GLY A 138 3.63 12.52 -3.23
N GLY A 139 2.55 12.75 -3.98
CA GLY A 139 2.33 12.34 -5.36
C GLY A 139 0.87 12.00 -5.60
N GLY A 140 0.59 11.16 -6.57
CA GLY A 140 -0.73 10.60 -6.88
C GLY A 140 -0.77 9.09 -6.65
N VAL A 141 -1.28 8.35 -7.64
CA VAL A 141 -1.52 6.91 -7.53
C VAL A 141 -0.24 6.06 -7.35
N LEU A 142 0.91 6.51 -7.85
CA LEU A 142 2.18 5.80 -7.67
C LEU A 142 2.60 5.79 -6.19
N SER A 143 2.49 6.93 -5.51
CA SER A 143 2.78 7.02 -4.09
C SER A 143 1.71 6.34 -3.23
N ASP A 144 0.42 6.41 -3.62
CA ASP A 144 -0.68 5.81 -2.86
C ASP A 144 -0.76 4.29 -3.01
N MET A 145 -0.76 3.80 -4.24
CA MET A 145 -1.05 2.39 -4.56
C MET A 145 0.14 1.67 -5.20
N GLY A 146 1.01 2.40 -5.91
CA GLY A 146 2.23 1.83 -6.48
C GLY A 146 3.17 1.28 -5.41
N CYS A 147 3.21 1.89 -4.22
CA CYS A 147 3.98 1.39 -3.09
C CYS A 147 3.55 -0.03 -2.68
N HIS A 148 2.24 -0.33 -2.65
CA HIS A 148 1.71 -1.68 -2.41
C HIS A 148 2.16 -2.66 -3.48
N SER A 149 1.93 -2.32 -4.75
CA SER A 149 2.23 -3.20 -5.88
C SER A 149 3.72 -3.51 -5.99
N ILE A 150 4.60 -2.54 -5.71
CA ILE A 150 6.05 -2.75 -5.67
C ILE A 150 6.43 -3.65 -4.49
N ALA A 151 5.90 -3.39 -3.28
CA ALA A 151 6.20 -4.12 -2.07
C ALA A 151 5.78 -5.59 -2.17
N VAL A 152 4.53 -5.86 -2.56
CA VAL A 152 4.01 -7.23 -2.68
C VAL A 152 4.71 -8.00 -3.78
N SER A 153 5.08 -7.35 -4.91
CA SER A 153 5.85 -7.99 -5.97
C SER A 153 7.26 -8.34 -5.52
N TRP A 154 7.94 -7.49 -4.76
CA TRP A 154 9.24 -7.80 -4.17
C TRP A 154 9.15 -9.02 -3.24
N PHE A 155 8.14 -9.05 -2.39
CA PHE A 155 7.88 -10.19 -1.49
C PHE A 155 7.62 -11.50 -2.27
N ILE A 156 6.76 -11.47 -3.30
CA ILE A 156 6.46 -12.61 -4.17
C ILE A 156 7.73 -13.18 -4.80
N LEU A 157 8.63 -12.33 -5.28
CA LEU A 157 9.88 -12.71 -5.93
C LEU A 157 10.96 -13.20 -4.96
N THR A 158 10.86 -12.83 -3.68
CA THR A 158 11.84 -13.20 -2.67
C THR A 158 11.82 -14.72 -2.44
N PRO A 159 12.95 -15.43 -2.59
CA PRO A 159 13.00 -16.87 -2.42
C PRO A 159 12.58 -17.28 -1.01
N VAL A 160 11.88 -18.40 -0.89
CA VAL A 160 11.38 -18.93 0.39
C VAL A 160 12.51 -19.08 1.41
N GLY A 161 12.28 -18.55 2.61
CA GLY A 161 13.23 -18.58 3.73
C GLY A 161 14.27 -17.46 3.73
N LYS A 162 14.24 -16.56 2.75
CA LYS A 162 15.08 -15.35 2.74
C LYS A 162 14.38 -14.17 3.37
N PRO A 163 15.11 -13.17 3.90
CA PRO A 163 14.51 -11.90 4.35
C PRO A 163 13.72 -11.20 3.25
N VAL A 164 12.69 -10.46 3.60
CA VAL A 164 11.79 -9.78 2.65
C VAL A 164 12.52 -8.85 1.68
N ASN A 165 13.62 -8.25 2.11
CA ASN A 165 14.49 -7.36 1.32
C ASN A 165 15.74 -8.05 0.77
N PHE A 166 15.73 -9.37 0.62
CA PHE A 166 16.88 -10.16 0.17
C PHE A 166 17.33 -9.84 -1.25
N LEU A 167 16.37 -9.63 -2.16
CA LEU A 167 16.69 -9.27 -3.54
C LEU A 167 17.13 -7.80 -3.61
N GLU A 168 18.16 -7.51 -4.39
CA GLU A 168 18.70 -6.16 -4.60
C GLU A 168 17.97 -5.46 -5.75
N PRO A 169 17.35 -4.27 -5.54
CA PRO A 169 16.85 -3.47 -6.63
C PRO A 169 17.98 -2.98 -7.55
N VAL A 170 17.86 -3.24 -8.85
CA VAL A 170 18.89 -2.89 -9.85
C VAL A 170 18.47 -1.70 -10.71
N SER A 171 17.22 -1.69 -11.14
CA SER A 171 16.70 -0.60 -11.97
C SER A 171 15.19 -0.50 -11.89
N ILE A 172 14.67 0.69 -12.20
CA ILE A 172 13.25 0.92 -12.37
C ILE A 172 12.98 1.71 -13.65
N GLN A 173 11.93 1.32 -14.38
CA GLN A 173 11.33 2.10 -15.43
C GLN A 173 9.86 2.27 -15.11
N ALA A 174 9.36 3.49 -15.09
CA ALA A 174 7.96 3.79 -14.81
C ALA A 174 7.44 4.91 -15.71
N ASP A 175 6.12 4.93 -15.88
CA ASP A 175 5.36 5.98 -16.53
C ASP A 175 4.19 6.39 -15.65
N THR A 176 3.82 7.67 -15.71
CA THR A 176 2.71 8.27 -14.95
C THR A 176 1.87 9.13 -15.87
N SER A 177 0.56 9.08 -15.71
CA SER A 177 -0.37 9.83 -16.57
C SER A 177 -1.59 10.32 -15.79
N LEU A 178 -2.22 11.38 -16.30
CA LEU A 178 -3.51 11.89 -15.81
C LEU A 178 -4.57 11.64 -16.88
N LEU A 179 -5.27 10.52 -16.80
CA LEU A 179 -6.12 10.01 -17.87
C LEU A 179 -7.61 10.33 -17.68
N LYS A 180 -8.14 10.13 -16.47
CA LYS A 180 -9.56 10.36 -16.15
C LYS A 180 -9.78 11.69 -15.45
N TRP A 181 -9.13 11.88 -14.30
CA TRP A 181 -9.40 13.00 -13.41
C TRP A 181 -8.88 14.35 -13.93
N GLY A 182 -8.07 14.34 -15.00
CA GLY A 182 -7.70 15.53 -15.79
C GLY A 182 -8.76 16.02 -16.76
N GLN A 183 -9.76 15.20 -17.09
CA GLN A 183 -10.81 15.58 -18.04
C GLN A 183 -11.78 16.60 -17.41
N PRO A 184 -12.33 17.57 -18.17
CA PRO A 184 -13.13 18.67 -17.63
C PRO A 184 -14.28 18.24 -16.72
N LYS A 185 -15.00 17.17 -17.10
CA LYS A 185 -16.12 16.61 -16.32
C LYS A 185 -15.67 16.13 -14.95
N TYR A 186 -14.59 15.35 -14.92
CA TYR A 186 -14.10 14.73 -13.68
C TYR A 186 -13.36 15.72 -12.78
N ARG A 187 -12.64 16.69 -13.38
CA ARG A 187 -12.06 17.81 -12.63
C ARG A 187 -13.14 18.62 -11.90
N LYS A 188 -14.23 18.92 -12.61
CA LYS A 188 -15.37 19.64 -12.00
C LYS A 188 -15.96 18.82 -10.84
N ASP A 189 -16.18 17.54 -11.02
CA ASP A 189 -16.69 16.64 -10.00
C ASP A 189 -15.75 16.55 -8.78
N LEU A 190 -14.44 16.50 -9.01
CA LEU A 190 -13.43 16.50 -7.95
C LEU A 190 -13.43 17.82 -7.16
N LEU A 191 -13.48 18.95 -7.88
CA LEU A 191 -13.57 20.27 -7.26
C LEU A 191 -14.85 20.41 -6.42
N ASP A 192 -16.00 20.03 -6.98
CA ASP A 192 -17.31 20.15 -6.31
C ASP A 192 -17.40 19.26 -5.04
N ARG A 193 -16.84 18.04 -5.08
CA ARG A 193 -16.94 17.08 -3.97
C ARG A 193 -15.80 17.18 -2.95
N MET A 194 -14.59 17.43 -3.41
CA MET A 194 -13.37 17.35 -2.60
C MET A 194 -12.69 18.71 -2.37
N GLY A 195 -13.11 19.75 -3.10
CA GLY A 195 -12.48 21.07 -3.03
C GLY A 195 -11.08 21.11 -3.65
N VAL A 196 -10.70 20.12 -4.49
CA VAL A 196 -9.39 19.99 -5.11
C VAL A 196 -9.47 20.35 -6.60
N ASP A 197 -8.63 21.26 -7.05
CA ASP A 197 -8.60 21.73 -8.44
C ASP A 197 -7.38 21.18 -9.19
N TYR A 198 -7.60 20.14 -9.96
CA TYR A 198 -6.57 19.56 -10.85
C TYR A 198 -6.22 20.42 -12.08
N ALA A 199 -6.82 21.60 -12.23
CA ALA A 199 -6.29 22.60 -13.14
C ALA A 199 -5.07 23.33 -12.57
N GLN A 200 -4.93 23.35 -11.25
CA GLN A 200 -3.84 24.04 -10.55
C GLN A 200 -2.76 23.08 -10.08
N THR A 201 -3.13 22.00 -9.42
CA THR A 201 -2.20 21.02 -8.82
C THR A 201 -2.58 19.59 -9.23
N PRO A 202 -2.40 19.23 -10.53
CA PRO A 202 -2.72 17.88 -10.97
C PRO A 202 -1.77 16.85 -10.38
N ALA A 203 -2.32 15.66 -10.04
CA ALA A 203 -1.56 14.46 -9.74
C ALA A 203 -1.93 13.36 -10.74
N GLU A 204 -1.06 12.38 -10.90
CA GLU A 204 -1.31 11.23 -11.76
C GLU A 204 -2.40 10.32 -11.16
N ASP A 205 -3.30 9.84 -12.02
CA ASP A 205 -4.35 8.88 -11.70
C ASP A 205 -4.10 7.50 -12.31
N PHE A 206 -2.99 7.37 -13.02
CA PHE A 206 -2.47 6.13 -13.60
C PHE A 206 -0.95 6.08 -13.47
N CYS A 207 -0.42 4.91 -13.09
CA CYS A 207 0.99 4.60 -13.22
C CYS A 207 1.22 3.14 -13.62
N THR A 208 2.32 2.89 -14.29
CA THR A 208 2.82 1.55 -14.60
C THR A 208 4.32 1.53 -14.59
N GLY A 209 4.92 0.35 -14.37
CA GLY A 209 6.37 0.25 -14.43
C GLY A 209 6.89 -1.16 -14.18
N ILE A 210 8.23 -1.27 -14.27
CA ILE A 210 8.96 -2.52 -14.02
C ILE A 210 10.16 -2.20 -13.13
N VAL A 211 10.23 -2.89 -11.98
CA VAL A 211 11.45 -2.95 -11.16
C VAL A 211 12.22 -4.22 -11.50
N THR A 212 13.52 -4.09 -11.75
CA THR A 212 14.42 -5.23 -11.89
C THR A 212 15.12 -5.46 -10.57
N PHE A 213 15.04 -6.68 -10.08
CA PHE A 213 15.78 -7.16 -8.91
C PHE A 213 16.85 -8.15 -9.33
N ARG A 214 17.92 -8.25 -8.52
CA ARG A 214 18.99 -9.24 -8.65
C ARG A 214 19.06 -10.07 -7.38
N ASN A 215 19.16 -11.37 -7.55
CA ASN A 215 19.50 -12.27 -6.45
C ASN A 215 21.01 -12.14 -6.15
N PRO A 216 21.41 -11.68 -4.95
CA PRO A 216 22.82 -11.45 -4.63
C PRO A 216 23.67 -12.73 -4.56
N GLU A 217 23.05 -13.91 -4.35
CA GLU A 217 23.76 -15.19 -4.28
C GLU A 217 23.98 -15.81 -5.65
N THR A 218 23.07 -15.61 -6.60
CA THR A 218 23.11 -16.30 -7.91
C THR A 218 23.34 -15.37 -9.09
N GLY A 219 23.15 -14.06 -8.90
CA GLY A 219 23.14 -13.08 -9.99
C GLY A 219 21.87 -13.11 -10.86
N GLN A 220 20.94 -14.03 -10.62
CA GLN A 220 19.70 -14.15 -11.39
C GLN A 220 18.85 -12.90 -11.26
N LEU A 221 18.31 -12.42 -12.39
CA LEU A 221 17.40 -11.30 -12.42
C LEU A 221 15.94 -11.75 -12.26
N ALA A 222 15.17 -10.95 -11.57
CA ALA A 222 13.72 -11.07 -11.44
C ALA A 222 13.04 -9.73 -11.75
N LYS A 223 11.82 -9.78 -12.27
CA LYS A 223 11.06 -8.61 -12.70
C LYS A 223 9.77 -8.47 -11.90
N ALA A 224 9.55 -7.29 -11.36
CA ALA A 224 8.28 -6.88 -10.77
C ALA A 224 7.60 -5.86 -11.69
N GLN A 225 6.50 -6.24 -12.31
CA GLN A 225 5.66 -5.35 -13.11
C GLN A 225 4.51 -4.84 -12.25
N PHE A 226 4.27 -3.53 -12.24
CA PHE A 226 3.15 -2.95 -11.51
C PHE A 226 2.30 -2.05 -12.40
N THR A 227 1.01 -1.96 -12.08
CA THR A 227 0.05 -1.05 -12.72
C THR A 227 -1.00 -0.63 -11.70
N ASN A 228 -1.23 0.66 -11.55
CA ASN A 228 -2.18 1.19 -10.56
C ASN A 228 -3.01 2.30 -11.17
N SER A 229 -4.29 2.39 -10.80
CA SER A 229 -5.14 3.48 -11.28
C SER A 229 -6.26 3.87 -10.31
N TRP A 230 -6.59 5.17 -10.31
CA TRP A 230 -7.79 5.73 -9.70
C TRP A 230 -8.96 5.83 -10.70
N MET A 231 -9.00 4.91 -11.67
CA MET A 231 -9.95 4.96 -12.79
C MET A 231 -10.93 3.78 -12.79
N TYR A 232 -10.80 2.85 -11.86
CA TYR A 232 -11.56 1.62 -11.86
C TYR A 232 -12.93 1.84 -11.21
N ASP A 233 -13.95 2.13 -12.02
CA ASP A 233 -15.29 2.47 -11.54
C ASP A 233 -16.14 1.26 -11.13
N LYS A 234 -15.68 0.03 -11.38
CA LYS A 234 -16.34 -1.15 -10.86
C LYS A 234 -16.25 -1.17 -9.34
N GLN A 235 -17.36 -1.50 -8.69
CA GLN A 235 -17.42 -1.56 -7.24
C GLN A 235 -16.38 -2.53 -6.65
N GLY A 236 -15.75 -2.12 -5.56
CA GLY A 236 -14.73 -2.88 -4.84
C GLY A 236 -13.30 -2.45 -5.17
N LEU A 237 -12.37 -2.90 -4.33
CA LEU A 237 -10.94 -2.71 -4.52
C LEU A 237 -10.38 -3.89 -5.33
N ARG A 238 -9.90 -3.61 -6.53
CA ARG A 238 -9.24 -4.63 -7.35
C ARG A 238 -7.79 -4.79 -6.94
N LEU A 239 -7.46 -5.91 -6.29
CA LEU A 239 -6.09 -6.38 -6.05
C LEU A 239 -5.85 -7.59 -6.96
N ALA A 240 -4.92 -7.48 -7.90
CA ALA A 240 -4.57 -8.59 -8.80
C ALA A 240 -3.07 -8.81 -8.76
N MET A 241 -2.65 -10.02 -8.40
CA MET A 241 -1.24 -10.40 -8.27
C MET A 241 -0.99 -11.75 -8.94
N ASP A 242 0.05 -11.81 -9.77
CA ASP A 242 0.54 -13.03 -10.38
C ASP A 242 1.99 -13.28 -9.99
N GLY A 243 2.34 -14.54 -9.76
CA GLY A 243 3.73 -14.99 -9.62
C GLY A 243 4.04 -16.12 -10.60
N LEU A 244 5.08 -15.95 -11.41
CA LEU A 244 5.49 -16.92 -12.43
C LEU A 244 6.93 -17.40 -12.17
N GLY A 245 7.09 -18.71 -12.12
CA GLY A 245 8.36 -19.41 -11.99
C GLY A 245 8.54 -20.46 -13.08
N PRO A 246 9.68 -21.19 -13.08
CA PRO A 246 9.94 -22.24 -14.04
C PRO A 246 8.98 -23.42 -13.82
N GLY A 247 7.97 -23.57 -14.67
CA GLY A 247 7.01 -24.67 -14.62
C GLY A 247 5.90 -24.55 -13.56
N TYR A 248 5.77 -23.41 -12.89
CA TYR A 248 4.71 -23.16 -11.92
C TYR A 248 4.31 -21.65 -11.87
N ALA A 249 3.08 -21.38 -11.47
CA ALA A 249 2.56 -20.03 -11.33
C ALA A 249 1.40 -19.98 -10.33
N PHE A 250 1.03 -18.76 -9.89
CA PHE A 250 -0.21 -18.52 -9.18
C PHE A 250 -0.84 -17.19 -9.63
N GLU A 251 -2.14 -17.06 -9.41
CA GLU A 251 -2.91 -15.83 -9.59
C GLU A 251 -3.77 -15.56 -8.36
N VAL A 252 -3.80 -14.33 -7.90
CA VAL A 252 -4.73 -13.80 -6.88
C VAL A 252 -5.50 -12.63 -7.48
N ASN A 253 -6.83 -12.59 -7.26
CA ASN A 253 -7.66 -11.46 -7.66
C ASN A 253 -8.78 -11.27 -6.64
N SER A 254 -8.80 -10.13 -5.95
CA SER A 254 -9.76 -9.83 -4.88
C SER A 254 -11.22 -9.76 -5.34
N LEU A 255 -11.46 -9.49 -6.62
CA LEU A 255 -12.82 -9.44 -7.19
C LEU A 255 -13.30 -10.78 -7.73
N LYS A 256 -12.44 -11.80 -7.78
CA LYS A 256 -12.85 -13.17 -8.06
C LYS A 256 -13.23 -13.86 -6.76
N SER A 257 -14.47 -14.25 -6.61
CA SER A 257 -14.91 -15.01 -5.43
C SER A 257 -14.58 -16.50 -5.58
N PRO A 258 -14.06 -17.17 -4.55
CA PRO A 258 -13.93 -18.62 -4.55
C PRO A 258 -15.27 -19.34 -4.37
N LEU A 259 -16.33 -18.62 -4.01
CA LEU A 259 -17.68 -19.13 -3.86
C LEU A 259 -18.66 -18.31 -4.71
N GLU A 260 -19.33 -18.98 -5.63
CA GLU A 260 -20.44 -18.43 -6.41
C GLU A 260 -21.71 -19.17 -6.04
N ILE A 261 -22.80 -18.42 -5.83
CA ILE A 261 -24.12 -18.98 -5.52
C ILE A 261 -25.07 -18.55 -6.63
N PHE A 262 -25.75 -19.52 -7.23
CA PHE A 262 -26.84 -19.24 -8.17
C PHE A 262 -28.18 -19.37 -7.46
N ILE A 263 -29.02 -18.33 -7.56
CA ILE A 263 -30.39 -18.33 -7.08
C ILE A 263 -31.33 -18.06 -8.27
N GLY A 264 -32.17 -19.02 -8.56
CA GLY A 264 -33.19 -18.89 -9.62
C GLY A 264 -34.35 -18.00 -9.20
N ASP A 265 -35.10 -17.51 -10.18
CA ASP A 265 -36.21 -16.58 -9.97
C ASP A 265 -37.28 -17.13 -9.01
N GLU A 266 -37.65 -18.40 -9.13
CA GLU A 266 -38.63 -19.05 -8.25
C GLU A 266 -38.20 -19.07 -6.77
N ALA A 267 -36.90 -19.25 -6.52
CA ALA A 267 -36.36 -19.25 -5.13
C ALA A 267 -36.33 -17.83 -4.54
N THR A 268 -36.13 -16.82 -5.36
CA THR A 268 -36.12 -15.42 -4.95
C THR A 268 -37.52 -14.92 -4.60
N GLU A 269 -38.54 -15.28 -5.43
CA GLU A 269 -39.92 -14.91 -5.17
C GLU A 269 -40.48 -15.54 -3.87
N ALA A 270 -39.99 -16.71 -3.50
CA ALA A 270 -40.41 -17.40 -2.28
C ALA A 270 -39.84 -16.79 -0.98
N THR A 271 -38.75 -15.97 -1.05
CA THR A 271 -38.02 -15.49 0.13
C THR A 271 -37.92 -13.95 0.22
N ALA A 272 -38.29 -13.22 -0.82
CA ALA A 272 -38.16 -11.76 -0.86
C ALA A 272 -39.35 -11.06 -0.20
N ASP A 273 -39.07 -10.07 0.66
CA ASP A 273 -40.07 -9.07 1.03
C ASP A 273 -40.35 -8.12 -0.13
N ALA A 274 -41.42 -7.30 0.01
CA ALA A 274 -41.87 -6.42 -1.07
C ALA A 274 -40.82 -5.35 -1.47
N GLU A 275 -39.95 -4.92 -0.57
CA GLU A 275 -38.88 -3.97 -0.82
C GLU A 275 -37.72 -4.61 -1.60
N THR A 276 -37.32 -5.79 -1.21
CA THR A 276 -36.29 -6.58 -1.91
C THR A 276 -36.73 -6.96 -3.32
N ALA A 277 -38.00 -7.28 -3.53
CA ALA A 277 -38.54 -7.62 -4.85
C ALA A 277 -38.59 -6.41 -5.81
N LEU A 278 -38.77 -5.20 -5.32
CA LEU A 278 -38.90 -3.98 -6.14
C LEU A 278 -37.56 -3.28 -6.41
N GLU A 279 -36.71 -3.13 -5.41
CA GLU A 279 -35.51 -2.30 -5.51
C GLU A 279 -34.21 -3.10 -5.68
N LYS A 280 -34.16 -4.34 -5.19
CA LYS A 280 -32.95 -5.19 -5.15
C LYS A 280 -33.05 -6.46 -5.97
N SER A 281 -34.07 -6.57 -6.81
CA SER A 281 -34.34 -7.80 -7.57
C SER A 281 -33.18 -8.27 -8.46
N THR A 282 -32.36 -7.35 -8.95
CA THR A 282 -31.16 -7.67 -9.73
C THR A 282 -29.94 -8.03 -8.89
N ALA A 283 -29.94 -7.70 -7.59
CA ALA A 283 -28.84 -8.00 -6.67
C ALA A 283 -29.00 -9.34 -5.93
N SER A 284 -30.20 -9.95 -5.96
CA SER A 284 -30.52 -11.16 -5.20
C SER A 284 -30.78 -12.40 -6.06
N ARG A 285 -30.68 -12.30 -7.39
CA ARG A 285 -30.91 -13.43 -8.31
C ARG A 285 -29.80 -13.57 -9.34
N GLY A 286 -29.71 -14.74 -9.96
CA GLY A 286 -28.67 -15.10 -10.90
C GLY A 286 -27.40 -15.55 -10.17
N LEU A 287 -26.26 -15.34 -10.80
CA LEU A 287 -24.96 -15.68 -10.23
C LEU A 287 -24.51 -14.61 -9.25
N LEU A 288 -24.42 -14.97 -7.98
CA LEU A 288 -23.98 -14.09 -6.89
C LEU A 288 -22.52 -14.37 -6.56
N THR A 289 -21.72 -13.33 -6.54
CA THR A 289 -20.34 -13.37 -6.02
C THR A 289 -20.38 -13.15 -4.51
N VAL A 290 -19.96 -14.14 -3.75
CA VAL A 290 -19.87 -14.04 -2.29
C VAL A 290 -18.55 -13.40 -1.94
N GLN A 291 -18.59 -12.16 -1.43
CA GLN A 291 -17.43 -11.46 -0.91
C GLN A 291 -17.16 -11.96 0.52
N PRO A 292 -15.96 -12.49 0.81
CA PRO A 292 -15.55 -12.78 2.18
C PRO A 292 -15.34 -11.48 2.97
N ASN A 293 -15.13 -11.60 4.28
CA ASN A 293 -14.80 -10.46 5.14
C ASN A 293 -13.56 -9.72 4.60
N GLU A 294 -13.72 -8.49 4.18
CA GLU A 294 -12.64 -7.68 3.58
C GLU A 294 -11.43 -7.51 4.52
N VAL A 295 -11.67 -7.37 5.82
CA VAL A 295 -10.61 -7.20 6.82
C VAL A 295 -9.69 -8.41 6.86
N ASP A 296 -10.23 -9.62 6.76
CA ASP A 296 -9.45 -10.86 6.65
C ASP A 296 -8.84 -11.05 5.27
N LEU A 297 -9.59 -10.68 4.20
CA LEU A 297 -9.16 -10.84 2.82
C LEU A 297 -7.91 -10.00 2.53
N TYR A 298 -7.92 -8.75 2.98
CA TYR A 298 -6.87 -7.78 2.66
C TYR A 298 -5.66 -7.82 3.60
N GLY A 299 -5.64 -8.72 4.60
CA GLY A 299 -4.47 -8.97 5.44
C GLY A 299 -4.32 -8.10 6.68
N TYR A 300 -5.25 -7.17 6.97
CA TYR A 300 -5.17 -6.26 8.11
C TYR A 300 -5.07 -6.96 9.47
N VAL A 301 -5.79 -8.08 9.64
CA VAL A 301 -5.76 -8.86 10.90
C VAL A 301 -4.39 -9.48 11.13
N ASP A 302 -3.81 -10.09 10.09
CA ASP A 302 -2.51 -10.77 10.18
C ASP A 302 -1.36 -9.76 10.35
N GLU A 303 -1.47 -8.58 9.73
CA GLU A 303 -0.52 -7.48 9.87
C GLU A 303 -0.47 -6.92 11.28
N LEU A 304 -1.65 -6.64 11.88
CA LEU A 304 -1.78 -6.20 13.26
C LEU A 304 -1.28 -7.27 14.25
N ALA A 305 -1.57 -8.55 13.98
CA ALA A 305 -1.09 -9.65 14.81
C ALA A 305 0.45 -9.75 14.78
N ASP A 306 1.07 -9.63 13.60
CA ASP A 306 2.53 -9.62 13.46
C ASP A 306 3.18 -8.48 14.25
N ALA A 307 2.67 -7.25 14.12
CA ALA A 307 3.18 -6.10 14.87
C ALA A 307 3.06 -6.31 16.39
N ARG A 308 1.89 -6.76 16.87
CA ARG A 308 1.65 -7.06 18.29
C ARG A 308 2.63 -8.10 18.83
N ASP A 309 2.73 -9.23 18.16
CA ASP A 309 3.51 -10.36 18.64
C ASP A 309 5.01 -10.07 18.60
N SER A 310 5.47 -9.37 17.56
CA SER A 310 6.85 -8.89 17.45
C SER A 310 7.21 -7.91 18.54
N PHE A 311 6.38 -6.91 18.82
CA PHE A 311 6.63 -5.93 19.89
C PHE A 311 6.60 -6.57 21.28
N LEU A 312 5.73 -7.54 21.52
CA LEU A 312 5.72 -8.31 22.77
C LEU A 312 6.99 -9.14 22.94
N ALA A 313 7.57 -9.64 21.85
CA ALA A 313 8.84 -10.36 21.84
C ALA A 313 10.08 -9.43 21.87
N GLY A 314 9.89 -8.10 21.81
CA GLY A 314 10.97 -7.12 21.79
C GLY A 314 11.69 -7.00 20.43
N ASN A 315 11.03 -7.39 19.35
CA ASN A 315 11.54 -7.36 17.99
C ASN A 315 10.81 -6.33 17.12
N ASP A 316 11.43 -5.94 16.01
CA ASP A 316 10.71 -5.28 14.92
C ASP A 316 9.73 -6.27 14.28
N ALA A 317 8.64 -5.76 13.69
CA ALA A 317 7.70 -6.56 12.91
C ALA A 317 8.38 -7.15 11.65
N PHE A 318 7.74 -8.12 11.03
CA PHE A 318 8.22 -8.73 9.77
C PHE A 318 8.54 -7.67 8.71
N LEU A 319 7.68 -6.66 8.59
CA LEU A 319 7.95 -5.45 7.83
C LEU A 319 8.24 -4.30 8.79
N ASN A 320 9.45 -3.79 8.77
CA ASN A 320 9.89 -2.68 9.61
C ASN A 320 10.03 -1.38 8.81
N TRP A 321 10.34 -0.29 9.48
CA TRP A 321 10.50 1.01 8.80
C TRP A 321 11.68 1.08 7.84
N GLN A 322 12.69 0.23 8.01
CA GLN A 322 13.77 0.13 7.02
C GLN A 322 13.24 -0.41 5.68
N TYR A 323 12.36 -1.42 5.72
CA TYR A 323 11.69 -1.90 4.51
C TYR A 323 10.80 -0.80 3.89
N GLY A 324 10.03 -0.07 4.71
CA GLY A 324 9.23 1.07 4.24
C GLY A 324 10.06 2.18 3.58
N LEU A 325 11.27 2.43 4.07
CA LEU A 325 12.23 3.35 3.43
C LEU A 325 12.65 2.86 2.04
N GLU A 326 12.95 1.56 1.88
CA GLU A 326 13.33 1.01 0.58
C GLU A 326 12.15 1.09 -0.42
N ILE A 327 10.92 0.84 0.02
CA ILE A 327 9.73 1.02 -0.83
C ILE A 327 9.56 2.50 -1.22
N THR A 328 9.74 3.42 -0.28
CA THR A 328 9.69 4.87 -0.58
C THR A 328 10.74 5.26 -1.62
N LYS A 329 11.97 4.73 -1.53
CA LYS A 329 13.02 4.95 -2.54
C LYS A 329 12.60 4.46 -3.93
N LEU A 330 12.00 3.27 -4.02
CA LEU A 330 11.52 2.71 -5.28
C LEU A 330 10.40 3.57 -5.88
N CYS A 331 9.45 4.06 -5.10
CA CYS A 331 8.41 4.98 -5.58
C CYS A 331 9.02 6.29 -6.10
N GLN A 332 9.95 6.90 -5.35
CA GLN A 332 10.61 8.13 -5.77
C GLN A 332 11.47 7.92 -7.03
N ALA A 333 12.15 6.79 -7.15
CA ALA A 333 12.86 6.42 -8.37
C ALA A 333 11.91 6.18 -9.56
N GLY A 334 10.69 5.70 -9.31
CA GLY A 334 9.61 5.60 -10.30
C GLY A 334 9.19 6.98 -10.83
N TYR A 335 8.97 7.95 -9.95
CA TYR A 335 8.71 9.34 -10.36
C TYR A 335 9.88 9.92 -11.17
N LEU A 336 11.12 9.73 -10.71
CA LEU A 336 12.32 10.19 -11.42
C LEU A 336 12.43 9.55 -12.82
N SER A 337 12.05 8.27 -12.95
CA SER A 337 11.98 7.57 -14.24
C SER A 337 10.94 8.19 -15.18
N ALA A 338 9.73 8.43 -14.67
CA ALA A 338 8.65 9.05 -15.46
C ALA A 338 8.99 10.48 -15.89
N GLU A 339 9.56 11.29 -15.02
CA GLU A 339 9.99 12.66 -15.32
C GLU A 339 11.08 12.70 -16.40
N ARG A 340 12.04 11.78 -16.33
CA ARG A 340 13.18 11.68 -17.28
C ARG A 340 12.88 10.85 -18.52
N GLN A 341 11.76 10.14 -18.55
CA GLN A 341 11.37 9.20 -19.59
C GLN A 341 12.49 8.17 -19.91
N LYS A 342 13.12 7.66 -18.87
CA LYS A 342 14.20 6.67 -18.98
C LYS A 342 14.25 5.71 -17.80
N THR A 343 14.89 4.57 -18.02
CA THR A 343 15.23 3.65 -16.94
C THR A 343 16.23 4.32 -15.97
N ILE A 344 15.96 4.20 -14.68
CA ILE A 344 16.85 4.64 -13.60
C ILE A 344 17.67 3.45 -13.12
N ASP A 345 18.99 3.60 -13.15
CA ASP A 345 19.93 2.62 -12.59
C ASP A 345 20.05 2.86 -11.08
N LEU A 346 19.51 1.93 -10.29
CA LEU A 346 19.52 2.01 -8.83
C LEU A 346 20.85 1.59 -8.21
N THR A 347 21.78 1.07 -9.02
CA THR A 347 23.14 0.72 -8.58
C THR A 347 24.13 1.86 -8.72
N ASP A 348 23.74 2.95 -9.42
CA ASP A 348 24.55 4.13 -9.60
C ASP A 348 24.59 4.97 -8.31
N PRO A 349 25.76 5.22 -7.70
CA PRO A 349 25.90 6.02 -6.50
C PRO A 349 25.39 7.46 -6.62
N ASP A 350 25.49 8.07 -7.81
CA ASP A 350 25.00 9.43 -8.04
C ASP A 350 23.47 9.47 -8.02
N VAL A 351 22.81 8.48 -8.59
CA VAL A 351 21.36 8.30 -8.50
C VAL A 351 20.93 8.07 -7.05
N GLN A 352 21.64 7.23 -6.30
CA GLN A 352 21.35 6.97 -4.89
C GLN A 352 21.41 8.27 -4.07
N LYS A 353 22.46 9.06 -4.28
CA LYS A 353 22.62 10.36 -3.63
C LYS A 353 21.55 11.37 -4.05
N GLU A 354 21.20 11.40 -5.33
CA GLU A 354 20.11 12.26 -5.82
C GLU A 354 18.78 11.95 -5.14
N LEU A 355 18.42 10.66 -5.03
CA LEU A 355 17.19 10.21 -4.40
C LEU A 355 17.07 10.64 -2.93
N GLU A 356 18.18 10.83 -2.22
CA GLU A 356 18.15 11.28 -0.81
C GLU A 356 17.49 12.66 -0.63
N SER A 357 17.59 13.54 -1.60
CA SER A 357 17.02 14.91 -1.57
C SER A 357 15.94 15.13 -2.62
N TYR A 358 15.66 14.13 -3.46
CA TYR A 358 14.69 14.24 -4.53
C TYR A 358 13.26 14.37 -4.01
N THR A 359 12.51 15.24 -4.62
CA THR A 359 11.06 15.39 -4.49
C THR A 359 10.49 15.52 -5.90
N SER A 360 9.54 14.67 -6.27
CA SER A 360 8.96 14.69 -7.61
C SER A 360 8.28 16.04 -7.93
N LEU A 361 8.27 16.45 -9.19
CA LEU A 361 7.57 17.65 -9.64
C LEU A 361 6.08 17.61 -9.26
N ILE A 362 5.48 16.43 -9.30
CA ILE A 362 4.09 16.23 -8.88
C ILE A 362 3.93 16.54 -7.38
N ALA A 363 4.79 16.02 -6.52
CA ALA A 363 4.74 16.30 -5.08
C ALA A 363 5.07 17.76 -4.73
N GLN A 364 5.77 18.48 -5.62
CA GLN A 364 6.02 19.91 -5.50
C GLN A 364 4.82 20.77 -5.96
N GLY A 365 3.73 20.17 -6.44
CA GLY A 365 2.59 20.88 -7.03
C GLY A 365 2.80 21.31 -8.49
N GLN A 366 3.88 20.84 -9.13
CA GLN A 366 4.25 21.16 -10.53
C GLN A 366 3.85 20.02 -11.49
N GLY A 367 2.85 19.22 -11.13
CA GLY A 367 2.42 18.05 -11.91
C GLY A 367 2.03 18.37 -13.36
N ALA A 368 1.58 19.60 -13.65
CA ALA A 368 1.26 20.03 -15.01
C ALA A 368 2.49 19.95 -15.97
N GLU A 369 3.71 20.12 -15.48
CA GLU A 369 4.92 20.04 -16.28
C GLU A 369 5.24 18.62 -16.76
N VAL A 370 4.73 17.62 -16.06
CA VAL A 370 4.94 16.20 -16.37
C VAL A 370 3.73 15.59 -17.06
N LEU A 371 2.51 15.89 -16.58
CA LEU A 371 1.28 15.19 -16.95
C LEU A 371 0.55 15.80 -18.14
N CYS A 372 0.88 17.02 -18.56
CA CYS A 372 0.26 17.73 -19.70
C CYS A 372 1.16 17.78 -20.93
N ARG A 373 2.11 16.86 -21.06
CA ARG A 373 3.03 16.72 -22.21
C ARG A 373 2.39 16.01 -23.38
#